data_7dc5286b95f14b9afdb90df92b68eb94
#
_entry.id   7dc5286b95f14b9afdb90df92b68eb94
#
_cell.length_a   1.000
_cell.length_b   1.000
_cell.length_c   1.000
_cell.angle_alpha   90.00
_cell.angle_beta   90.00
_cell.angle_gamma   90.00
#
_symmetry.space_group_name_H-M   'P 1'
#
loop_
_entity.id
_entity.type
_entity.pdbx_description
1 polymer ?
#
loop_
_entity_poly.entity_id
_entity_poly.type
_entity_poly.pdbx_seq_one_letter_code
_entity_poly.pdbx_strand_id
1 'polypeptide(L)'
;MKKTKVVLLGDSIRLFGYGIKVPELLGEEYEVFQPTDNCRFSKYLLHTLLDYKKEIDEADIIHFNAGEWDVSREFSVDGRTFTSLDEYIDNITRIVNHLKAKNKKLIFATTTPVLPHHFANSNDDIIRYNEAIVPVLTEMGVVINDLYTLVNEAPEEYIRDDDAIHLSDKGIEVTAKQVAEHIRALS
;
A
#
# COMPACT_ATOMS: atom_id res chain seq x y z
N MET A 1 3.90 -9.25 -28.11
CA MET A 1 4.05 -7.85 -27.65
C MET A 1 4.87 -7.84 -26.38
N LYS A 2 5.58 -6.75 -26.04
CA LYS A 2 6.30 -6.63 -24.77
C LYS A 2 5.26 -6.48 -23.64
N LYS A 3 5.37 -7.29 -22.59
CA LYS A 3 4.48 -7.19 -21.43
C LYS A 3 4.78 -5.91 -20.62
N THR A 4 3.75 -5.29 -20.06
CA THR A 4 3.93 -4.22 -19.07
C THR A 4 4.41 -4.82 -17.75
N LYS A 5 5.55 -4.36 -17.23
CA LYS A 5 6.12 -4.86 -15.97
C LYS A 5 5.60 -4.04 -14.80
N VAL A 6 5.00 -4.73 -13.86
CA VAL A 6 4.41 -4.15 -12.65
C VAL A 6 5.10 -4.69 -11.41
N VAL A 7 5.44 -3.81 -10.48
CA VAL A 7 5.92 -4.20 -9.15
C VAL A 7 4.89 -3.79 -8.11
N LEU A 8 4.49 -4.74 -7.26
CA LEU A 8 3.63 -4.49 -6.10
C LEU A 8 4.48 -4.54 -4.83
N LEU A 9 4.61 -3.43 -4.13
CA LEU A 9 5.26 -3.34 -2.82
C LEU A 9 4.21 -3.02 -1.75
N GLY A 10 4.42 -3.48 -0.54
CA GLY A 10 3.50 -3.12 0.55
C GLY A 10 3.53 -4.08 1.72
N ASP A 11 2.77 -3.72 2.73
CA ASP A 11 2.62 -4.48 3.96
C ASP A 11 1.74 -5.73 3.81
N SER A 12 1.14 -6.19 4.90
CA SER A 12 0.29 -7.39 4.91
C SER A 12 -0.99 -7.22 4.10
N ILE A 13 -1.49 -6.00 3.93
CA ILE A 13 -2.68 -5.72 3.10
C ILE A 13 -2.39 -6.02 1.62
N ARG A 14 -1.14 -5.83 1.15
CA ARG A 14 -0.71 -6.33 -0.16
C ARG A 14 -0.44 -7.83 -0.10
N LEU A 15 0.38 -8.29 0.86
CA LEU A 15 0.95 -9.64 0.86
C LEU A 15 -0.12 -10.74 1.02
N PHE A 16 -1.03 -10.56 1.96
CA PHE A 16 -2.12 -11.51 2.27
C PHE A 16 -3.48 -11.06 1.72
N GLY A 17 -3.52 -9.90 1.07
CA GLY A 17 -4.72 -9.27 0.54
C GLY A 17 -4.68 -9.16 -0.99
N TYR A 18 -4.81 -7.93 -1.51
CA TYR A 18 -5.01 -7.69 -2.94
C TYR A 18 -3.93 -8.29 -3.85
N GLY A 19 -2.67 -8.37 -3.39
CA GLY A 19 -1.56 -8.92 -4.17
C GLY A 19 -1.78 -10.35 -4.63
N ILE A 20 -2.62 -11.13 -3.94
CA ILE A 20 -2.93 -12.53 -4.30
C ILE A 20 -3.68 -12.60 -5.63
N LYS A 21 -4.62 -11.67 -5.88
CA LYS A 21 -5.53 -11.73 -7.05
C LYS A 21 -5.13 -10.79 -8.19
N VAL A 22 -4.36 -9.73 -7.91
CA VAL A 22 -3.99 -8.74 -8.93
C VAL A 22 -3.30 -9.33 -10.15
N PRO A 23 -2.35 -10.29 -10.05
CA PRO A 23 -1.72 -10.89 -11.23
C PRO A 23 -2.71 -11.59 -12.16
N GLU A 24 -3.66 -12.35 -11.62
CA GLU A 24 -4.71 -13.01 -12.39
C GLU A 24 -5.63 -12.00 -13.06
N LEU A 25 -6.07 -10.98 -12.32
CA LEU A 25 -6.95 -9.93 -12.83
C LEU A 25 -6.30 -9.12 -13.96
N LEU A 26 -5.01 -8.85 -13.90
CA LEU A 26 -4.29 -8.14 -14.95
C LEU A 26 -4.14 -8.98 -16.23
N GLY A 27 -3.95 -10.30 -16.08
CA GLY A 27 -3.83 -11.21 -17.21
C GLY A 27 -2.46 -11.24 -17.88
N GLU A 28 -2.37 -11.91 -19.03
CA GLU A 28 -1.10 -12.24 -19.70
C GLU A 28 -0.36 -11.05 -20.32
N GLU A 29 -1.00 -9.90 -20.44
CA GLU A 29 -0.39 -8.68 -20.97
C GLU A 29 0.57 -8.01 -19.97
N TYR A 30 0.50 -8.44 -18.71
CA TYR A 30 1.31 -7.93 -17.61
C TYR A 30 2.26 -8.99 -17.07
N GLU A 31 3.41 -8.53 -16.59
CA GLU A 31 4.36 -9.29 -15.80
C GLU A 31 4.41 -8.66 -14.40
N VAL A 32 3.83 -9.33 -13.41
CA VAL A 32 3.70 -8.81 -12.06
C VAL A 32 4.73 -9.44 -11.15
N PHE A 33 5.61 -8.63 -10.60
CA PHE A 33 6.51 -9.00 -9.52
C PHE A 33 5.99 -8.46 -8.19
N GLN A 34 6.09 -9.27 -7.15
CA GLN A 34 5.87 -8.85 -5.77
C GLN A 34 6.76 -9.65 -4.82
N PRO A 35 7.35 -8.99 -3.81
CA PRO A 35 8.11 -9.71 -2.77
C PRO A 35 7.24 -10.74 -2.05
N THR A 36 7.85 -11.87 -1.70
CA THR A 36 7.26 -12.84 -0.76
C THR A 36 7.35 -12.37 0.68
N ASP A 37 8.11 -11.30 0.94
CA ASP A 37 8.23 -10.67 2.25
C ASP A 37 7.23 -9.53 2.42
N ASN A 38 6.87 -9.26 3.68
CA ASN A 38 6.08 -8.13 4.11
C ASN A 38 6.96 -6.88 4.17
N CYS A 39 6.62 -5.84 3.39
CA CYS A 39 7.38 -4.57 3.40
C CYS A 39 7.11 -3.71 4.65
N ARG A 40 6.26 -4.15 5.56
CA ARG A 40 6.02 -3.61 6.91
C ARG A 40 5.78 -2.09 6.93
N PHE A 41 6.57 -1.35 7.72
CA PHE A 41 6.47 0.09 7.91
C PHE A 41 7.26 0.87 6.84
N SER A 42 6.97 2.14 6.70
CA SER A 42 7.51 3.01 5.64
C SER A 42 9.03 3.02 5.52
N LYS A 43 9.78 2.99 6.62
CA LYS A 43 11.24 2.94 6.60
C LYS A 43 11.80 1.60 6.13
N TYR A 44 11.11 0.49 6.46
CA TYR A 44 11.46 -0.82 5.93
C TYR A 44 11.16 -0.92 4.44
N LEU A 45 10.01 -0.38 4.00
CA LEU A 45 9.69 -0.27 2.58
C LEU A 45 10.76 0.53 1.82
N LEU A 46 11.27 1.63 2.38
CA LEU A 46 12.39 2.37 1.80
C LEU A 46 13.65 1.51 1.65
N HIS A 47 13.97 0.66 2.64
CA HIS A 47 15.08 -0.30 2.56
C HIS A 47 14.82 -1.37 1.48
N THR A 48 13.60 -1.85 1.36
CA THR A 48 13.19 -2.86 0.38
C THR A 48 13.50 -2.46 -1.07
N LEU A 49 13.58 -1.16 -1.37
CA LEU A 49 13.99 -0.67 -2.70
C LEU A 49 15.42 -1.09 -3.08
N LEU A 50 16.27 -1.38 -2.12
CA LEU A 50 17.62 -1.91 -2.36
C LEU A 50 17.58 -3.41 -2.63
N ASP A 51 16.79 -4.14 -1.87
CA ASP A 51 16.69 -5.60 -1.97
C ASP A 51 16.15 -6.05 -3.33
N TYR A 52 15.16 -5.31 -3.84
CA TYR A 52 14.48 -5.59 -5.12
C TYR A 52 14.83 -4.58 -6.23
N LYS A 53 16.06 -4.04 -6.14
CA LYS A 53 16.54 -3.02 -7.09
C LYS A 53 16.38 -3.44 -8.55
N LYS A 54 16.67 -4.70 -8.89
CA LYS A 54 16.58 -5.21 -10.25
C LYS A 54 15.16 -5.15 -10.77
N GLU A 55 14.21 -5.69 -10.04
CA GLU A 55 12.79 -5.74 -10.40
C GLU A 55 12.21 -4.32 -10.51
N ILE A 56 12.59 -3.44 -9.59
CA ILE A 56 12.22 -2.02 -9.60
C ILE A 56 12.82 -1.30 -10.83
N ASP A 57 14.08 -1.54 -11.15
CA ASP A 57 14.72 -0.91 -12.31
C ASP A 57 14.05 -1.36 -13.63
N GLU A 58 13.56 -2.59 -13.70
CA GLU A 58 12.89 -3.14 -14.87
C GLU A 58 11.38 -2.79 -14.96
N ALA A 59 10.77 -2.35 -13.87
CA ALA A 59 9.34 -2.05 -13.81
C ALA A 59 8.96 -0.85 -14.69
N ASP A 60 7.77 -0.91 -15.29
CA ASP A 60 7.10 0.22 -15.93
C ASP A 60 6.20 0.96 -14.93
N ILE A 61 5.52 0.20 -14.06
CA ILE A 61 4.58 0.71 -13.05
C ILE A 61 4.94 0.13 -11.68
N ILE A 62 4.90 0.96 -10.64
CA ILE A 62 5.04 0.52 -9.25
C ILE A 62 3.80 0.95 -8.47
N HIS A 63 3.09 -0.03 -7.93
CA HIS A 63 2.00 0.17 -6.97
C HIS A 63 2.51 -0.17 -5.58
N PHE A 64 2.29 0.70 -4.60
CA PHE A 64 2.78 0.46 -3.25
C PHE A 64 1.85 1.02 -2.18
N ASN A 65 1.88 0.41 -0.98
CA ASN A 65 1.23 0.90 0.23
C ASN A 65 2.16 0.77 1.44
N ALA A 66 1.96 1.62 2.42
CA ALA A 66 2.50 1.54 3.78
C ALA A 66 1.62 2.38 4.70
N GLY A 67 1.55 2.01 5.96
CA GLY A 67 0.82 2.79 6.95
C GLY A 67 0.31 1.96 8.14
N GLU A 68 -0.16 0.72 7.93
CA GLU A 68 -0.72 -0.10 9.01
C GLU A 68 0.26 -0.30 10.17
N TRP A 69 1.52 -0.56 9.86
CA TRP A 69 2.57 -0.68 10.86
C TRP A 69 3.00 0.69 11.41
N ASP A 70 3.00 1.72 10.56
CA ASP A 70 3.43 3.06 10.95
C ASP A 70 2.52 3.66 12.02
N VAL A 71 1.20 3.47 11.89
CA VAL A 71 0.20 3.98 12.86
C VAL A 71 0.04 3.10 14.09
N SER A 72 0.62 1.90 14.10
CA SER A 72 0.45 0.95 15.21
C SER A 72 1.00 1.50 16.53
N ARG A 73 0.28 1.21 17.61
CA ARG A 73 0.67 1.52 18.99
C ARG A 73 0.98 0.27 19.82
N GLU A 74 1.12 -0.89 19.15
CA GLU A 74 1.33 -2.20 19.82
C GLU A 74 2.49 -2.19 20.80
N PHE A 75 3.60 -1.53 20.44
CA PHE A 75 4.80 -1.45 21.30
C PHE A 75 4.93 -0.12 22.04
N SER A 76 3.87 0.68 22.08
CA SER A 76 3.90 2.00 22.68
C SER A 76 3.65 1.93 24.19
N VAL A 77 4.58 2.49 24.96
CA VAL A 77 4.41 2.69 26.41
C VAL A 77 3.98 4.13 26.73
N ASP A 78 4.06 5.04 25.75
CA ASP A 78 3.80 6.48 25.91
C ASP A 78 2.70 6.98 24.94
N GLY A 79 1.99 6.07 24.29
CA GLY A 79 0.88 6.37 23.40
C GLY A 79 1.29 6.87 22.01
N ARG A 80 2.58 6.81 21.64
CA ARG A 80 3.04 7.18 20.28
C ARG A 80 2.75 6.08 19.28
N THR A 81 2.58 6.48 18.02
CA THR A 81 2.58 5.58 16.88
C THR A 81 3.99 5.02 16.65
N PHE A 82 4.09 3.86 16.02
CA PHE A 82 5.36 3.18 15.73
C PHE A 82 6.32 4.05 14.90
N THR A 83 5.80 4.73 13.89
CA THR A 83 6.51 5.76 13.12
C THR A 83 5.80 7.10 13.33
N SER A 84 6.51 8.17 13.68
CA SER A 84 5.89 9.49 13.77
C SER A 84 5.37 9.96 12.43
N LEU A 85 4.36 10.84 12.42
CA LEU A 85 3.78 11.34 11.17
C LEU A 85 4.83 12.01 10.27
N ASP A 86 5.72 12.83 10.86
CA ASP A 86 6.77 13.53 10.12
C ASP A 86 7.77 12.53 9.50
N GLU A 87 8.16 11.50 10.24
CA GLU A 87 9.04 10.45 9.73
C GLU A 87 8.36 9.62 8.63
N TYR A 88 7.07 9.33 8.78
CA TYR A 88 6.28 8.64 7.75
C TYR A 88 6.26 9.43 6.44
N ILE A 89 5.94 10.73 6.51
CA ILE A 89 5.93 11.62 5.34
C ILE A 89 7.32 11.68 4.68
N ASP A 90 8.39 11.83 5.48
CA ASP A 90 9.77 11.82 4.94
C ASP A 90 10.09 10.51 4.24
N ASN A 91 9.81 9.36 4.86
CA ASN A 91 10.09 8.05 4.30
C ASN A 91 9.35 7.84 2.96
N ILE A 92 8.04 8.14 2.90
CA ILE A 92 7.24 7.98 1.67
C ILE A 92 7.71 8.95 0.58
N THR A 93 8.01 10.20 0.94
CA THR A 93 8.55 11.19 0.00
C THR A 93 9.90 10.74 -0.60
N ARG A 94 10.78 10.17 0.21
CA ARG A 94 12.07 9.62 -0.24
C ARG A 94 11.89 8.43 -1.19
N ILE A 95 10.94 7.53 -0.89
CA ILE A 95 10.58 6.42 -1.77
C ILE A 95 10.15 6.97 -3.13
N VAL A 96 9.19 7.90 -3.16
CA VAL A 96 8.67 8.50 -4.39
C VAL A 96 9.77 9.21 -5.18
N ASN A 97 10.60 10.02 -4.54
CA ASN A 97 11.72 10.70 -5.20
C ASN A 97 12.69 9.72 -5.85
N HIS A 98 13.05 8.63 -5.13
CA HIS A 98 13.92 7.59 -5.66
C HIS A 98 13.32 6.90 -6.89
N LEU A 99 12.05 6.56 -6.84
CA LEU A 99 11.34 5.87 -7.93
C LEU A 99 11.11 6.79 -9.14
N LYS A 100 10.77 8.06 -8.91
CA LYS A 100 10.62 9.08 -9.97
C LYS A 100 11.93 9.38 -10.69
N ALA A 101 13.05 9.42 -9.98
CA ALA A 101 14.37 9.55 -10.60
C ALA A 101 14.69 8.41 -11.59
N LYS A 102 13.96 7.28 -11.52
CA LYS A 102 14.03 6.15 -12.43
C LYS A 102 12.94 6.15 -13.51
N ASN A 103 12.18 7.25 -13.64
CA ASN A 103 11.07 7.43 -14.58
C ASN A 103 9.95 6.38 -14.42
N LYS A 104 9.65 5.94 -13.18
CA LYS A 104 8.58 4.99 -12.91
C LYS A 104 7.22 5.68 -12.83
N LYS A 105 6.18 5.04 -13.35
CA LYS A 105 4.79 5.40 -13.10
C LYS A 105 4.41 4.88 -11.72
N LEU A 106 3.85 5.73 -10.86
CA LEU A 106 3.64 5.41 -9.45
C LEU A 106 2.16 5.47 -9.07
N ILE A 107 1.73 4.47 -8.33
CA ILE A 107 0.43 4.41 -7.67
C ILE A 107 0.67 4.18 -6.18
N PHE A 108 0.14 5.05 -5.33
CA PHE A 108 0.11 4.86 -3.88
C PHE A 108 -1.28 4.47 -3.43
N ALA A 109 -1.41 3.38 -2.69
CA ALA A 109 -2.66 3.00 -2.06
C ALA A 109 -2.72 3.54 -0.64
N THR A 110 -3.85 4.21 -0.29
CA THR A 110 -4.11 4.67 1.07
C THR A 110 -4.20 3.50 2.03
N THR A 111 -3.77 3.72 3.28
CA THR A 111 -3.90 2.74 4.37
C THR A 111 -5.37 2.45 4.62
N THR A 112 -5.72 1.16 4.69
CA THR A 112 -7.11 0.69 4.87
C THR A 112 -7.62 0.94 6.30
N PRO A 113 -8.94 0.98 6.55
CA PRO A 113 -9.45 1.08 7.90
C PRO A 113 -9.26 -0.24 8.68
N VAL A 114 -9.39 -0.15 10.00
CA VAL A 114 -9.48 -1.29 10.91
C VAL A 114 -10.86 -1.35 11.56
N LEU A 115 -11.26 -2.53 12.05
CA LEU A 115 -12.48 -2.64 12.85
C LEU A 115 -12.27 -1.98 14.23
N PRO A 116 -13.36 -1.48 14.88
CA PRO A 116 -13.24 -0.70 16.11
C PRO A 116 -12.60 -1.42 17.29
N HIS A 117 -12.57 -2.73 17.27
CA HIS A 117 -11.98 -3.55 18.34
C HIS A 117 -10.51 -3.94 18.09
N HIS A 118 -9.89 -3.43 17.02
CA HIS A 118 -8.46 -3.65 16.82
C HIS A 118 -7.65 -3.04 17.97
N PHE A 119 -6.73 -3.83 18.52
CA PHE A 119 -6.08 -3.49 19.80
C PHE A 119 -4.99 -2.41 19.71
N ALA A 120 -4.41 -2.19 18.54
CA ALA A 120 -3.24 -1.34 18.39
C ALA A 120 -3.40 -0.18 17.40
N ASN A 121 -4.24 -0.32 16.36
CA ASN A 121 -4.48 0.70 15.35
C ASN A 121 -5.84 1.37 15.59
N SER A 122 -5.93 2.66 15.24
CA SER A 122 -7.18 3.40 15.26
C SER A 122 -7.44 4.07 13.92
N ASN A 123 -8.72 4.17 13.52
CA ASN A 123 -9.08 4.86 12.30
C ASN A 123 -8.75 6.36 12.36
N ASP A 124 -8.73 6.98 13.54
CA ASP A 124 -8.31 8.39 13.69
C ASP A 124 -6.84 8.60 13.27
N ASP A 125 -5.94 7.69 13.66
CA ASP A 125 -4.55 7.76 13.24
C ASP A 125 -4.39 7.43 11.75
N ILE A 126 -5.11 6.43 11.23
CA ILE A 126 -5.08 6.06 9.81
C ILE A 126 -5.55 7.24 8.95
N ILE A 127 -6.69 7.85 9.28
CA ILE A 127 -7.20 9.03 8.58
C ILE A 127 -6.17 10.16 8.60
N ARG A 128 -5.61 10.46 9.77
CA ARG A 128 -4.61 11.52 9.93
C ARG A 128 -3.38 11.30 9.04
N TYR A 129 -2.89 10.05 8.92
CA TYR A 129 -1.74 9.73 8.07
C TYR A 129 -2.09 9.79 6.59
N ASN A 130 -3.26 9.28 6.20
CA ASN A 130 -3.74 9.37 4.83
C ASN A 130 -3.95 10.83 4.40
N GLU A 131 -4.63 11.65 5.23
CA GLU A 131 -4.87 13.07 4.94
C GLU A 131 -3.58 13.89 4.84
N ALA A 132 -2.55 13.51 5.59
CA ALA A 132 -1.26 14.20 5.53
C ALA A 132 -0.45 13.84 4.29
N ILE A 133 -0.47 12.57 3.86
CA ILE A 133 0.40 12.11 2.76
C ILE A 133 -0.23 12.28 1.38
N VAL A 134 -1.55 12.13 1.24
CA VAL A 134 -2.24 12.18 -0.06
C VAL A 134 -2.01 13.51 -0.80
N PRO A 135 -2.15 14.70 -0.18
CA PRO A 135 -1.87 15.96 -0.85
C PRO A 135 -0.42 16.06 -1.35
N VAL A 136 0.55 15.64 -0.52
CA VAL A 136 1.98 15.64 -0.86
C VAL A 136 2.24 14.78 -2.10
N LEU A 137 1.71 13.56 -2.12
CA LEU A 137 1.91 12.64 -3.24
C LEU A 137 1.19 13.09 -4.51
N THR A 138 0.01 13.69 -4.38
CA THR A 138 -0.72 14.26 -5.51
C THR A 138 0.07 15.40 -6.15
N GLU A 139 0.64 16.30 -5.35
CA GLU A 139 1.50 17.37 -5.83
C GLU A 139 2.77 16.83 -6.50
N MET A 140 3.30 15.71 -6.01
CA MET A 140 4.39 14.99 -6.65
C MET A 140 3.97 14.22 -7.92
N GLY A 141 2.71 14.22 -8.33
CA GLY A 141 2.21 13.53 -9.52
C GLY A 141 2.14 12.00 -9.37
N VAL A 142 1.94 11.52 -8.16
CA VAL A 142 1.64 10.09 -7.87
C VAL A 142 0.14 9.87 -7.99
N VAL A 143 -0.28 8.81 -8.65
CA VAL A 143 -1.70 8.41 -8.69
C VAL A 143 -2.10 7.84 -7.33
N ILE A 144 -3.20 8.32 -6.79
CA ILE A 144 -3.74 7.82 -5.51
C ILE A 144 -4.80 6.75 -5.79
N ASN A 145 -4.60 5.59 -5.21
CA ASN A 145 -5.57 4.51 -5.15
C ASN A 145 -6.20 4.50 -3.75
N ASP A 146 -7.38 5.10 -3.62
CA ASP A 146 -8.05 5.25 -2.32
C ASP A 146 -8.70 3.94 -1.86
N LEU A 147 -7.89 3.06 -1.26
CA LEU A 147 -8.37 1.82 -0.65
C LEU A 147 -9.06 2.06 0.70
N TYR A 148 -8.74 3.17 1.40
CA TYR A 148 -9.43 3.51 2.65
C TYR A 148 -10.93 3.68 2.41
N THR A 149 -11.30 4.55 1.49
CA THR A 149 -12.71 4.83 1.18
C THR A 149 -13.42 3.57 0.70
N LEU A 150 -12.80 2.79 -0.19
CA LEU A 150 -13.38 1.55 -0.69
C LEU A 150 -13.70 0.56 0.43
N VAL A 151 -12.74 0.29 1.31
CA VAL A 151 -12.92 -0.70 2.40
C VAL A 151 -13.89 -0.16 3.46
N ASN A 152 -13.89 1.16 3.68
CA ASN A 152 -14.78 1.82 4.64
C ASN A 152 -16.26 1.86 4.19
N GLU A 153 -16.59 1.50 2.95
CA GLU A 153 -17.99 1.33 2.51
C GLU A 153 -18.71 0.19 3.24
N ALA A 154 -17.99 -0.89 3.58
CA ALA A 154 -18.53 -2.04 4.30
C ALA A 154 -17.44 -2.74 5.14
N PRO A 155 -16.90 -2.08 6.17
CA PRO A 155 -15.73 -2.58 6.88
C PRO A 155 -15.95 -3.94 7.55
N GLU A 156 -17.14 -4.19 8.11
CA GLU A 156 -17.50 -5.49 8.72
C GLU A 156 -17.58 -6.64 7.70
N GLU A 157 -17.71 -6.34 6.43
CA GLU A 157 -17.75 -7.30 5.35
C GLU A 157 -16.37 -7.49 4.70
N TYR A 158 -15.57 -6.41 4.61
CA TYR A 158 -14.31 -6.39 3.90
C TYR A 158 -13.09 -6.66 4.79
N ILE A 159 -13.25 -6.54 6.11
CA ILE A 159 -12.19 -6.82 7.09
C ILE A 159 -12.58 -8.07 7.88
N ARG A 160 -11.60 -8.90 8.19
CA ARG A 160 -11.78 -10.08 9.02
C ARG A 160 -12.06 -9.68 10.47
N ASP A 161 -13.06 -10.30 11.08
CA ASP A 161 -13.44 -10.02 12.47
C ASP A 161 -12.42 -10.59 13.49
N ASP A 162 -11.72 -11.67 13.13
CA ASP A 162 -10.81 -12.37 14.04
C ASP A 162 -9.52 -11.61 14.37
N ASP A 163 -9.07 -10.75 13.46
CA ASP A 163 -7.88 -9.91 13.70
C ASP A 163 -8.14 -8.41 13.51
N ALA A 164 -9.31 -8.05 13.00
CA ALA A 164 -9.82 -6.69 12.87
C ALA A 164 -9.00 -5.75 11.95
N ILE A 165 -8.07 -6.27 11.15
CA ILE A 165 -7.17 -5.50 10.29
C ILE A 165 -7.01 -6.09 8.88
N HIS A 166 -6.86 -7.41 8.75
CA HIS A 166 -6.65 -8.02 7.44
C HIS A 166 -7.97 -8.14 6.66
N LEU A 167 -7.83 -8.10 5.33
CA LEU A 167 -8.98 -8.19 4.43
C LEU A 167 -9.61 -9.58 4.46
N SER A 168 -10.94 -9.63 4.45
CA SER A 168 -11.71 -10.84 4.17
C SER A 168 -11.56 -11.26 2.70
N ASP A 169 -12.02 -12.44 2.34
CA ASP A 169 -12.03 -12.89 0.93
C ASP A 169 -12.72 -11.87 0.02
N LYS A 170 -13.82 -11.27 0.48
CA LYS A 170 -14.54 -10.25 -0.27
C LYS A 170 -13.77 -8.93 -0.32
N GLY A 171 -13.15 -8.52 0.78
CA GLY A 171 -12.26 -7.36 0.83
C GLY A 171 -11.07 -7.52 -0.13
N ILE A 172 -10.49 -8.72 -0.21
CA ILE A 172 -9.44 -9.04 -1.19
C ILE A 172 -9.95 -8.89 -2.63
N GLU A 173 -11.15 -9.35 -2.93
CA GLU A 173 -11.74 -9.24 -4.27
C GLU A 173 -11.92 -7.79 -4.72
N VAL A 174 -12.57 -6.97 -3.88
CA VAL A 174 -12.88 -5.58 -4.25
C VAL A 174 -11.61 -4.73 -4.32
N THR A 175 -10.66 -4.90 -3.40
CA THR A 175 -9.40 -4.15 -3.41
C THR A 175 -8.51 -4.56 -4.57
N ALA A 176 -8.38 -5.86 -4.86
CA ALA A 176 -7.61 -6.34 -6.00
C ALA A 176 -8.15 -5.83 -7.34
N LYS A 177 -9.48 -5.76 -7.49
CA LYS A 177 -10.13 -5.20 -8.67
C LYS A 177 -9.76 -3.73 -8.84
N GLN A 178 -9.90 -2.91 -7.79
CA GLN A 178 -9.55 -1.49 -7.86
C GLN A 178 -8.07 -1.27 -8.13
N VAL A 179 -7.17 -2.07 -7.53
CA VAL A 179 -5.72 -2.02 -7.83
C VAL A 179 -5.45 -2.33 -9.31
N ALA A 180 -6.05 -3.40 -9.85
CA ALA A 180 -5.89 -3.76 -11.26
C ALA A 180 -6.43 -2.67 -12.22
N GLU A 181 -7.54 -2.03 -11.88
CA GLU A 181 -8.10 -0.92 -12.65
C GLU A 181 -7.16 0.29 -12.69
N HIS A 182 -6.58 0.68 -11.55
CA HIS A 182 -5.59 1.76 -11.49
C HIS A 182 -4.32 1.46 -12.29
N ILE A 183 -3.85 0.21 -12.26
CA ILE A 183 -2.68 -0.22 -13.04
C ILE A 183 -2.98 -0.14 -14.53
N ARG A 184 -4.14 -0.62 -14.98
CA ARG A 184 -4.56 -0.54 -16.39
C ARG A 184 -4.70 0.91 -16.89
N ALA A 185 -5.21 1.80 -16.05
CA ALA A 185 -5.36 3.21 -16.39
C ALA A 185 -4.02 3.94 -16.61
N LEU A 186 -2.92 3.39 -16.08
CA LEU A 186 -1.56 3.92 -16.24
C LEU A 186 -0.72 3.18 -17.31
N SER A 187 -1.23 2.11 -17.89
CA SER A 187 -0.49 1.24 -18.83
C SER A 187 -0.24 1.86 -20.18
#